data_c8e53f01eca919c561ce508c13ffea74
#
_entry.id   c8e53f01eca919c561ce508c13ffea74
#
_cell.length_a   1.000
_cell.length_b   1.000
_cell.length_c   1.000
_cell.angle_alpha   90.00
_cell.angle_beta   90.00
_cell.angle_gamma   90.00
#
_symmetry.space_group_name_H-M   'P 1'
#
loop_
_entity.id
_entity.type
_entity.pdbx_description
1 polymer ?
#
loop_
_entity_poly.entity_id
_entity_poly.type
_entity_poly.pdbx_seq_one_letter_code
_entity_poly.pdbx_strand_id
1 'polypeptide(L)'
;MDESSAKSGEDKVQESFNITLRHIALSDVDDFMVWATDDRVTKFCLWDTYTSKEQAVEYIKNQAIPHPWLRAVCLGNHVIGTITVDPCSGSGSCRAELGYVLAHKHWGKGIATRAVKMVVSTIFKDWPHLQRLQAVVHVENNGSQRVLEKAGFQRKVF
;
A
#
# COMPACT_ATOMS: atom_id res chain seq x y z
N MET A 1 -2.71 8.41 -39.14
CA MET A 1 -2.12 8.63 -37.81
C MET A 1 -3.23 8.99 -36.85
N ASP A 2 -3.51 8.10 -35.96
CA ASP A 2 -4.67 8.22 -35.09
C ASP A 2 -4.35 8.99 -33.81
N GLU A 3 -4.68 10.25 -33.79
CA GLU A 3 -4.65 11.06 -32.57
C GLU A 3 -5.55 10.47 -31.47
N SER A 4 -6.57 9.68 -31.85
CA SER A 4 -7.49 9.06 -30.90
C SER A 4 -6.84 7.94 -30.07
N SER A 5 -5.85 7.24 -30.61
CA SER A 5 -5.17 6.17 -29.87
C SER A 5 -4.22 6.72 -28.78
N ALA A 6 -3.62 7.88 -29.02
CA ALA A 6 -2.76 8.54 -28.03
C ALA A 6 -3.58 9.07 -26.87
N LYS A 7 -4.76 9.64 -27.12
CA LYS A 7 -5.65 10.15 -26.07
C LYS A 7 -6.20 9.03 -25.18
N SER A 8 -6.54 7.87 -25.75
CA SER A 8 -7.02 6.75 -24.96
C SER A 8 -5.92 6.15 -24.06
N GLY A 9 -4.67 6.20 -24.49
CA GLY A 9 -3.53 5.78 -23.69
C GLY A 9 -3.25 6.73 -22.51
N GLU A 10 -3.33 8.02 -22.76
CA GLU A 10 -3.15 9.04 -21.71
C GLU A 10 -4.28 8.99 -20.68
N ASP A 11 -5.50 8.80 -21.09
CA ASP A 11 -6.65 8.65 -20.19
C ASP A 11 -6.50 7.43 -19.29
N LYS A 12 -6.05 6.30 -19.82
CA LYS A 12 -5.81 5.08 -19.03
C LYS A 12 -4.68 5.29 -18.01
N VAL A 13 -3.62 5.99 -18.40
CA VAL A 13 -2.50 6.30 -17.50
C VAL A 13 -2.96 7.26 -16.40
N GLN A 14 -3.77 8.25 -16.72
CA GLN A 14 -4.32 9.19 -15.73
C GLN A 14 -5.25 8.49 -14.75
N GLU A 15 -6.11 7.58 -15.20
CA GLU A 15 -6.97 6.78 -14.31
C GLU A 15 -6.14 5.97 -13.32
N SER A 16 -5.03 5.36 -13.78
CA SER A 16 -4.13 4.58 -12.92
C SER A 16 -3.42 5.44 -11.88
N PHE A 17 -3.21 6.73 -12.16
CA PHE A 17 -2.54 7.64 -11.25
C PHE A 17 -3.49 8.47 -10.38
N ASN A 18 -4.80 8.40 -10.60
CA ASN A 18 -5.79 9.15 -9.82
C ASN A 18 -6.15 8.41 -8.54
N ILE A 19 -5.16 8.21 -7.68
CA ILE A 19 -5.35 7.60 -6.38
C ILE A 19 -5.16 8.63 -5.28
N THR A 20 -5.81 8.41 -4.15
CA THR A 20 -5.68 9.22 -2.95
C THR A 20 -5.34 8.34 -1.76
N LEU A 21 -4.67 8.93 -0.77
CA LEU A 21 -4.38 8.30 0.51
C LEU A 21 -5.14 9.04 1.59
N ARG A 22 -5.87 8.31 2.45
CA ARG A 22 -6.61 8.91 3.56
C ARG A 22 -6.62 7.98 4.76
N HIS A 23 -7.04 8.49 5.90
CA HIS A 23 -7.24 7.65 7.07
C HIS A 23 -8.32 6.62 6.78
N ILE A 24 -8.12 5.40 7.30
CA ILE A 24 -9.09 4.33 7.20
C ILE A 24 -10.20 4.57 8.23
N ALA A 25 -11.43 4.17 7.89
CA ALA A 25 -12.59 4.27 8.76
C ALA A 25 -13.27 2.90 8.88
N LEU A 26 -14.07 2.72 9.92
CA LEU A 26 -14.79 1.47 10.11
C LEU A 26 -15.76 1.20 8.95
N SER A 27 -16.30 2.24 8.33
CA SER A 27 -17.14 2.12 7.14
C SER A 27 -16.44 1.52 5.92
N ASP A 28 -15.11 1.40 5.95
CA ASP A 28 -14.33 0.81 4.87
C ASP A 28 -14.26 -0.73 4.94
N VAL A 29 -14.93 -1.34 5.90
CA VAL A 29 -14.82 -2.77 6.16
C VAL A 29 -15.20 -3.63 4.97
N ASP A 30 -16.23 -3.28 4.21
CA ASP A 30 -16.66 -4.07 3.07
C ASP A 30 -15.60 -4.06 1.95
N ASP A 31 -15.00 -2.90 1.68
CA ASP A 31 -13.89 -2.81 0.73
C ASP A 31 -12.68 -3.60 1.23
N PHE A 32 -12.39 -3.52 2.53
CA PHE A 32 -11.27 -4.25 3.15
C PHE A 32 -11.43 -5.76 2.98
N MET A 33 -12.64 -6.28 3.10
CA MET A 33 -12.92 -7.72 2.94
C MET A 33 -12.57 -8.24 1.55
N VAL A 34 -12.58 -7.40 0.54
CA VAL A 34 -12.28 -7.83 -0.85
C VAL A 34 -10.90 -8.47 -0.93
N TRP A 35 -9.89 -7.88 -0.30
CA TRP A 35 -8.54 -8.46 -0.33
C TRP A 35 -8.21 -9.30 0.90
N ALA A 36 -8.82 -9.01 2.03
CA ALA A 36 -8.53 -9.74 3.27
C ALA A 36 -8.99 -11.21 3.22
N THR A 37 -9.94 -11.52 2.36
CA THR A 37 -10.45 -12.87 2.14
C THR A 37 -9.83 -13.57 0.92
N ASP A 38 -8.90 -12.91 0.23
CA ASP A 38 -8.29 -13.41 -1.01
C ASP A 38 -6.91 -14.01 -0.70
N ASP A 39 -6.80 -15.34 -0.85
CA ASP A 39 -5.55 -16.07 -0.58
C ASP A 39 -4.38 -15.58 -1.44
N ARG A 40 -4.65 -15.09 -2.64
CA ARG A 40 -3.61 -14.57 -3.53
C ARG A 40 -2.95 -13.33 -2.93
N VAL A 41 -3.71 -12.52 -2.22
CA VAL A 41 -3.23 -11.31 -1.55
C VAL A 41 -2.53 -11.65 -0.25
N THR A 42 -3.15 -12.50 0.57
CA THR A 42 -2.64 -12.79 1.92
C THR A 42 -1.43 -13.72 1.93
N LYS A 43 -1.14 -14.39 0.82
CA LYS A 43 -0.01 -15.31 0.68
C LYS A 43 1.32 -14.73 1.18
N PHE A 44 1.56 -13.44 0.95
CA PHE A 44 2.79 -12.75 1.34
C PHE A 44 2.61 -11.84 2.56
N CYS A 45 1.45 -11.89 3.20
CA CYS A 45 1.15 -11.10 4.39
C CYS A 45 1.51 -11.87 5.66
N LEU A 46 1.72 -11.16 6.76
CA LEU A 46 2.04 -11.77 8.06
C LEU A 46 0.79 -12.27 8.81
N TRP A 47 -0.37 -12.18 8.20
CA TRP A 47 -1.63 -12.58 8.81
C TRP A 47 -2.39 -13.52 7.88
N ASP A 48 -3.25 -14.35 8.50
CA ASP A 48 -4.03 -15.35 7.77
C ASP A 48 -5.21 -14.73 7.04
N THR A 49 -5.64 -15.40 5.96
CA THR A 49 -6.84 -15.00 5.22
C THR A 49 -8.04 -14.95 6.15
N TYR A 50 -8.79 -13.85 6.09
CA TYR A 50 -9.98 -13.68 6.92
C TYR A 50 -11.12 -14.54 6.38
N THR A 51 -11.93 -15.04 7.32
CA THR A 51 -13.09 -15.86 7.02
C THR A 51 -14.40 -15.20 7.46
N SER A 52 -14.32 -14.09 8.20
CA SER A 52 -15.48 -13.38 8.69
C SER A 52 -15.29 -11.87 8.69
N LYS A 53 -16.40 -11.16 8.58
CA LYS A 53 -16.42 -9.69 8.64
C LYS A 53 -15.99 -9.18 10.02
N GLU A 54 -16.32 -9.93 11.07
CA GLU A 54 -15.97 -9.57 12.45
C GLU A 54 -14.45 -9.45 12.63
N GLN A 55 -13.67 -10.32 12.00
CA GLN A 55 -12.21 -10.24 12.03
C GLN A 55 -11.71 -8.91 11.43
N ALA A 56 -12.32 -8.49 10.34
CA ALA A 56 -11.97 -7.23 9.68
C ALA A 56 -12.37 -6.02 10.53
N VAL A 57 -13.55 -6.04 11.11
CA VAL A 57 -14.02 -4.98 12.01
C VAL A 57 -13.07 -4.83 13.20
N GLU A 58 -12.70 -5.95 13.82
CA GLU A 58 -11.80 -5.95 14.96
C GLU A 58 -10.42 -5.39 14.58
N TYR A 59 -9.88 -5.82 13.44
CA TYR A 59 -8.59 -5.32 12.96
C TYR A 59 -8.64 -3.81 12.69
N ILE A 60 -9.66 -3.35 11.97
CA ILE A 60 -9.77 -1.92 11.63
C ILE A 60 -9.90 -1.08 12.89
N LYS A 61 -10.77 -1.50 13.82
CA LYS A 61 -11.05 -0.76 15.04
C LYS A 61 -9.85 -0.73 15.99
N ASN A 62 -9.21 -1.87 16.20
CA ASN A 62 -8.20 -2.04 17.24
C ASN A 62 -6.77 -1.84 16.77
N GLN A 63 -6.49 -1.97 15.49
CA GLN A 63 -5.13 -1.89 14.95
C GLN A 63 -4.97 -0.83 13.86
N ALA A 64 -5.87 -0.78 12.89
CA ALA A 64 -5.69 0.10 11.74
C ALA A 64 -5.95 1.57 12.08
N ILE A 65 -7.06 1.86 12.75
CA ILE A 65 -7.41 3.25 13.14
C ILE A 65 -6.37 3.83 14.10
N PRO A 66 -5.95 3.13 15.17
CA PRO A 66 -4.94 3.67 16.09
C PRO A 66 -3.49 3.58 15.59
N HIS A 67 -3.24 2.98 14.42
CA HIS A 67 -1.89 2.84 13.88
C HIS A 67 -1.22 4.22 13.69
N PRO A 68 0.07 4.37 14.05
CA PRO A 68 0.78 5.65 13.92
C PRO A 68 0.77 6.24 12.51
N TRP A 69 0.86 5.41 11.50
CA TRP A 69 0.79 5.86 10.11
C TRP A 69 0.27 4.75 9.19
N LEU A 70 -1.03 4.68 9.05
CA LEU A 70 -1.70 3.79 8.11
C LEU A 70 -2.65 4.63 7.26
N ARG A 71 -2.62 4.43 5.95
CA ARG A 71 -3.51 5.13 5.02
C ARG A 71 -4.23 4.11 4.14
N ALA A 72 -5.52 4.37 3.92
CA ALA A 72 -6.28 3.68 2.90
C ALA A 72 -5.85 4.20 1.54
N VAL A 73 -5.59 3.28 0.62
CA VAL A 73 -5.32 3.60 -0.80
C VAL A 73 -6.67 3.59 -1.51
N CYS A 74 -7.08 4.72 -2.05
CA CYS A 74 -8.39 4.89 -2.67
C CYS A 74 -8.28 5.14 -4.16
N LEU A 75 -9.17 4.50 -4.91
CA LEU A 75 -9.40 4.76 -6.33
C LEU A 75 -10.84 5.22 -6.46
N GLY A 76 -11.05 6.52 -6.71
CA GLY A 76 -12.37 7.11 -6.61
C GLY A 76 -12.90 7.00 -5.17
N ASN A 77 -14.11 6.46 -5.02
CA ASN A 77 -14.76 6.31 -3.72
C ASN A 77 -14.49 4.95 -3.06
N HIS A 78 -13.65 4.10 -3.68
CA HIS A 78 -13.39 2.75 -3.16
C HIS A 78 -12.00 2.65 -2.57
N VAL A 79 -11.91 2.01 -1.39
CA VAL A 79 -10.63 1.62 -0.82
C VAL A 79 -10.20 0.32 -1.49
N ILE A 80 -9.01 0.35 -2.08
CA ILE A 80 -8.49 -0.78 -2.85
C ILE A 80 -7.27 -1.42 -2.20
N GLY A 81 -6.80 -0.86 -1.10
CA GLY A 81 -5.66 -1.38 -0.35
C GLY A 81 -5.30 -0.46 0.81
N THR A 82 -4.20 -0.79 1.48
CA THR A 82 -3.64 0.02 2.55
C THR A 82 -2.13 0.14 2.40
N ILE A 83 -1.58 1.20 2.95
CA ILE A 83 -0.13 1.41 3.01
C ILE A 83 0.23 1.92 4.40
N THR A 84 1.30 1.35 4.96
CA THR A 84 1.71 1.62 6.34
C THR A 84 3.16 2.04 6.42
N VAL A 85 3.47 2.85 7.42
CA VAL A 85 4.84 3.12 7.84
C VAL A 85 4.93 2.82 9.32
N ASP A 86 5.72 1.81 9.68
CA ASP A 86 5.90 1.36 11.04
C ASP A 86 7.24 1.85 11.57
N PRO A 87 7.26 2.63 12.68
CA PRO A 87 8.53 3.02 13.29
C PRO A 87 9.26 1.79 13.80
N CYS A 88 10.56 1.71 13.52
CA CYS A 88 11.39 0.65 14.09
C CYS A 88 11.65 0.94 15.57
N SER A 89 11.66 -0.11 16.40
CA SER A 89 11.90 0.01 17.83
C SER A 89 13.40 0.09 18.16
N GLY A 90 13.72 0.54 19.38
CA GLY A 90 15.08 0.62 19.89
C GLY A 90 15.78 1.92 19.53
N SER A 91 17.10 1.89 19.38
CA SER A 91 17.91 3.04 18.99
C SER A 91 17.60 3.55 17.58
N GLY A 92 16.64 2.93 16.92
CA GLY A 92 16.31 3.17 15.53
C GLY A 92 15.08 4.01 15.31
N SER A 93 14.75 4.98 16.18
CA SER A 93 13.65 5.89 15.91
C SER A 93 13.82 6.68 14.62
N CYS A 94 15.03 6.70 14.05
CA CYS A 94 15.32 7.30 12.75
C CYS A 94 15.01 6.38 11.56
N ARG A 95 14.57 5.16 11.81
CA ARG A 95 14.22 4.19 10.76
C ARG A 95 12.76 3.79 10.85
N ALA A 96 12.16 3.51 9.71
CA ALA A 96 10.80 3.00 9.64
C ALA A 96 10.68 1.98 8.50
N GLU A 97 9.66 1.15 8.58
CA GLU A 97 9.39 0.10 7.62
C GLU A 97 8.09 0.37 6.89
N LEU A 98 8.16 0.40 5.56
CA LEU A 98 6.99 0.57 4.70
C LEU A 98 6.41 -0.79 4.36
N GLY A 99 5.08 -0.89 4.47
CA GLY A 99 4.33 -2.05 4.00
C GLY A 99 3.12 -1.61 3.21
N TYR A 100 2.63 -2.47 2.34
CA TYR A 100 1.39 -2.20 1.62
C TYR A 100 0.72 -3.48 1.20
N VAL A 101 -0.58 -3.40 0.98
CA VAL A 101 -1.39 -4.46 0.41
C VAL A 101 -2.38 -3.84 -0.58
N LEU A 102 -2.64 -4.53 -1.68
CA LEU A 102 -3.53 -4.06 -2.73
C LEU A 102 -4.41 -5.22 -3.20
N ALA A 103 -5.69 -4.95 -3.42
CA ALA A 103 -6.60 -5.95 -3.97
C ALA A 103 -6.06 -6.48 -5.29
N HIS A 104 -6.20 -7.79 -5.51
CA HIS A 104 -5.58 -8.50 -6.64
C HIS A 104 -5.91 -7.89 -7.99
N LYS A 105 -7.17 -7.48 -8.20
CA LYS A 105 -7.60 -6.92 -9.50
C LYS A 105 -6.88 -5.63 -9.88
N HIS A 106 -6.22 -4.98 -8.92
CA HIS A 106 -5.49 -3.73 -9.15
C HIS A 106 -3.99 -3.95 -9.30
N TRP A 107 -3.52 -5.20 -9.27
CA TRP A 107 -2.11 -5.50 -9.49
C TRP A 107 -1.71 -5.24 -10.95
N GLY A 108 -0.42 -4.96 -11.17
CA GLY A 108 0.14 -4.79 -12.51
C GLY A 108 -0.27 -3.53 -13.25
N LYS A 109 -0.84 -2.54 -12.57
CA LYS A 109 -1.33 -1.30 -13.19
C LYS A 109 -0.53 -0.06 -12.77
N GLY A 110 0.52 -0.24 -11.98
CA GLY A 110 1.32 0.88 -11.48
C GLY A 110 0.74 1.60 -10.27
N ILE A 111 -0.38 1.14 -9.73
CA ILE A 111 -1.06 1.79 -8.60
C ILE A 111 -0.21 1.70 -7.33
N ALA A 112 0.33 0.52 -7.01
CA ALA A 112 1.17 0.34 -5.84
C ALA A 112 2.43 1.20 -5.92
N THR A 113 3.06 1.26 -7.09
CA THR A 113 4.23 2.12 -7.32
C THR A 113 3.88 3.58 -7.05
N ARG A 114 2.73 4.03 -7.55
CA ARG A 114 2.28 5.41 -7.34
C ARG A 114 2.05 5.69 -5.86
N ALA A 115 1.37 4.78 -5.15
CA ALA A 115 1.11 4.92 -3.72
C ALA A 115 2.42 5.01 -2.92
N VAL A 116 3.38 4.13 -3.21
CA VAL A 116 4.69 4.14 -2.53
C VAL A 116 5.41 5.46 -2.78
N LYS A 117 5.42 5.95 -4.02
CA LYS A 117 6.04 7.24 -4.34
C LYS A 117 5.39 8.40 -3.59
N MET A 118 4.07 8.39 -3.43
CA MET A 118 3.36 9.40 -2.65
C MET A 118 3.82 9.41 -1.20
N VAL A 119 3.96 8.23 -0.59
CA VAL A 119 4.45 8.10 0.79
C VAL A 119 5.89 8.60 0.90
N VAL A 120 6.77 8.15 0.03
CA VAL A 120 8.19 8.55 0.05
C VAL A 120 8.32 10.07 -0.06
N SER A 121 7.48 10.71 -0.86
CA SER A 121 7.56 12.15 -1.06
C SER A 121 7.15 12.98 0.16
N THR A 122 6.39 12.40 1.11
CA THR A 122 5.83 13.15 2.24
C THR A 122 6.31 12.66 3.60
N ILE A 123 6.67 11.38 3.74
CA ILE A 123 6.94 10.79 5.05
C ILE A 123 8.10 11.46 5.80
N PHE A 124 9.14 11.87 5.09
CA PHE A 124 10.29 12.52 5.71
C PHE A 124 9.96 13.94 6.19
N LYS A 125 8.92 14.55 5.66
CA LYS A 125 8.38 15.83 6.14
C LYS A 125 7.48 15.63 7.35
N ASP A 126 6.62 14.60 7.30
CA ASP A 126 5.72 14.24 8.38
C ASP A 126 6.48 13.77 9.62
N TRP A 127 7.58 13.07 9.40
CA TRP A 127 8.48 12.56 10.45
C TRP A 127 9.89 13.11 10.24
N PRO A 128 10.17 14.36 10.69
CA PRO A 128 11.47 15.01 10.42
C PRO A 128 12.68 14.27 10.96
N HIS A 129 12.49 13.44 12.00
CA HIS A 129 13.56 12.61 12.59
C HIS A 129 13.88 11.38 11.75
N LEU A 130 13.03 11.04 10.78
CA LEU A 130 13.23 9.86 9.96
C LEU A 130 14.41 10.05 9.01
N GLN A 131 15.36 9.11 9.03
CA GLN A 131 16.53 9.13 8.17
C GLN A 131 16.50 8.01 7.14
N ARG A 132 15.77 6.91 7.43
CA ARG A 132 15.75 5.74 6.55
C ARG A 132 14.35 5.12 6.52
N LEU A 133 13.87 4.90 5.32
CA LEU A 133 12.67 4.13 5.05
C LEU A 133 13.08 2.83 4.35
N GLN A 134 12.69 1.70 4.91
CA GLN A 134 13.01 0.39 4.36
C GLN A 134 11.72 -0.42 4.16
N ALA A 135 11.81 -1.46 3.34
CA ALA A 135 10.73 -2.41 3.14
C ALA A 135 11.31 -3.81 3.09
N VAL A 136 10.65 -4.75 3.77
CA VAL A 136 11.03 -6.17 3.74
C VAL A 136 10.06 -6.89 2.82
N VAL A 137 10.60 -7.63 1.86
CA VAL A 137 9.81 -8.30 0.83
C VAL A 137 10.26 -9.75 0.74
N HIS A 138 9.28 -10.64 0.69
CA HIS A 138 9.55 -12.06 0.46
C HIS A 138 10.28 -12.25 -0.87
N VAL A 139 11.29 -13.11 -0.90
CA VAL A 139 12.13 -13.33 -2.08
C VAL A 139 11.33 -13.79 -3.30
N GLU A 140 10.21 -14.47 -3.09
CA GLU A 140 9.34 -14.94 -4.17
C GLU A 140 8.31 -13.89 -4.62
N ASN A 141 8.20 -12.77 -3.91
CA ASN A 141 7.27 -11.71 -4.27
C ASN A 141 7.90 -10.73 -5.27
N ASN A 142 7.98 -11.19 -6.51
CA ASN A 142 8.61 -10.42 -7.59
C ASN A 142 7.86 -9.12 -7.90
N GLY A 143 6.54 -9.12 -7.74
CA GLY A 143 5.72 -7.94 -7.97
C GLY A 143 6.07 -6.79 -7.03
N SER A 144 6.18 -7.08 -5.73
CA SER A 144 6.57 -6.09 -4.73
C SER A 144 8.01 -5.63 -4.92
N GLN A 145 8.91 -6.51 -5.29
CA GLN A 145 10.29 -6.13 -5.59
C GLN A 145 10.36 -5.09 -6.71
N ARG A 146 9.59 -5.29 -7.78
CA ARG A 146 9.52 -4.33 -8.88
C ARG A 146 8.92 -2.99 -8.47
N VAL A 147 7.85 -3.02 -7.68
CA VAL A 147 7.21 -1.80 -7.17
C VAL A 147 8.23 -0.95 -6.41
N LEU A 148 8.96 -1.57 -5.48
CA LEU A 148 9.94 -0.86 -4.65
C LEU A 148 11.11 -0.33 -5.48
N GLU A 149 11.62 -1.11 -6.42
CA GLU A 149 12.69 -0.66 -7.32
C GLU A 149 12.25 0.55 -8.15
N LYS A 150 11.05 0.50 -8.72
CA LYS A 150 10.49 1.62 -9.49
C LYS A 150 10.26 2.87 -8.63
N ALA A 151 10.01 2.67 -7.34
CA ALA A 151 9.84 3.78 -6.40
C ALA A 151 11.17 4.34 -5.88
N GLY A 152 12.30 3.77 -6.28
CA GLY A 152 13.62 4.27 -5.93
C GLY A 152 14.30 3.54 -4.78
N PHE A 153 13.72 2.46 -4.26
CA PHE A 153 14.36 1.67 -3.22
C PHE A 153 15.52 0.87 -3.79
N GLN A 154 16.60 0.82 -3.04
CA GLN A 154 17.76 0.01 -3.39
C GLN A 154 17.63 -1.37 -2.74
N ARG A 155 17.85 -2.41 -3.52
CA ARG A 155 17.81 -3.79 -3.01
C ARG A 155 19.07 -4.07 -2.20
N LYS A 156 18.86 -4.65 -1.02
CA LYS A 156 19.93 -5.23 -0.21
C LYS A 156 19.59 -6.67 0.11
N VAL A 157 20.57 -7.54 -0.05
CA VAL A 157 20.46 -8.96 0.29
C VAL A 157 21.20 -9.17 1.62
N PHE A 158 20.51 -9.79 2.57
CA PHE A 158 21.10 -10.11 3.87
C PHE A 158 21.37 -11.60 3.96
#